data_319aebfd72ac60fb140d069c84c8a75f
#
_entry.id   319aebfd72ac60fb140d069c84c8a75f
#
_cell.length_a   1.000
_cell.length_b   1.000
_cell.length_c   1.000
_cell.angle_alpha   90.00
_cell.angle_beta   90.00
_cell.angle_gamma   90.00
#
_symmetry.space_group_name_H-M   'P 1'
#
loop_
_entity.id
_entity.type
_entity.pdbx_description
1 polymer ?
#
loop_
_entity_poly.entity_id
_entity_poly.type
_entity_poly.pdbx_seq_one_letter_code
_entity_poly.pdbx_strand_id
1 'polypeptide(L)'
;VEYISRCISAPGEKAWEESVPCLSVHEQCGGTVDFRAIDWAQKVLYIKDLKYGFDPVEAFENWQTMLYAEAQITRHQLNDLEWIVDIEIFQPRCYQSRDTHRWRFPAHELRGYMNQARAAAAQAFSATPRAKSGPWCVYCPAVHVCETALKAGVKLYEAAGRGLPHHMPAWALGVQLAIVRRALKQLEALDSAYTAELIGRSEAGENCGPWALTHEQGRLQWLLDDDTIATVVPNLCKLKPPTATQARDAGFDITGLASRPKVRKLKALELRRVFLPIYNSEK
;
A
#
# COMPACT_ATOMS: atom_id res chain seq x y z
N VAL A 1 -3.87 21.81 1.14
CA VAL A 1 -4.88 22.89 1.24
C VAL A 1 -6.20 22.44 0.61
N GLU A 2 -6.24 21.94 -0.61
CA GLU A 2 -7.49 21.59 -1.31
C GLU A 2 -8.32 20.51 -0.60
N TYR A 3 -7.71 19.41 -0.13
CA TYR A 3 -8.42 18.38 0.65
C TYR A 3 -9.14 18.97 1.86
N ILE A 4 -8.44 19.78 2.63
CA ILE A 4 -8.99 20.45 3.82
C ILE A 4 -10.20 21.34 3.44
N SER A 5 -10.08 22.13 2.37
CA SER A 5 -11.18 22.96 1.88
C SER A 5 -12.40 22.12 1.49
N ARG A 6 -12.20 20.97 0.83
CA ARG A 6 -13.28 20.02 0.48
C ARG A 6 -13.95 19.41 1.70
N CYS A 7 -13.18 19.14 2.75
CA CYS A 7 -13.73 18.65 4.02
C CYS A 7 -14.52 19.74 4.77
N ILE A 8 -13.97 20.95 4.87
CA ILE A 8 -14.65 22.08 5.53
C ILE A 8 -15.99 22.41 4.83
N SER A 9 -16.02 22.37 3.49
CA SER A 9 -17.22 22.66 2.71
C SER A 9 -18.29 21.55 2.75
N ALA A 10 -17.98 20.35 3.23
CA ALA A 10 -18.97 19.30 3.37
C ALA A 10 -20.08 19.72 4.36
N PRO A 11 -21.36 19.49 4.06
CA PRO A 11 -22.44 19.84 4.97
C PRO A 11 -22.51 18.89 6.16
N GLY A 12 -23.12 19.36 7.26
CA GLY A 12 -23.45 18.53 8.40
C GLY A 12 -22.39 18.50 9.51
N GLU A 13 -22.58 17.56 10.43
CA GLU A 13 -21.68 17.31 11.58
C GLU A 13 -20.41 16.63 11.11
N LYS A 14 -19.26 17.18 11.48
CA LYS A 14 -17.94 16.75 10.99
C LYS A 14 -17.09 16.10 12.08
N ALA A 15 -16.27 15.12 11.69
CA ALA A 15 -15.17 14.61 12.49
C ALA A 15 -13.96 14.30 11.62
N TRP A 16 -12.78 14.36 12.23
CA TRP A 16 -11.48 14.18 11.62
C TRP A 16 -10.71 13.13 12.41
N GLU A 17 -9.91 12.31 11.71
CA GLU A 17 -9.03 11.29 12.33
C GLU A 17 -9.79 10.47 13.39
N GLU A 18 -11.01 10.08 13.07
CA GLU A 18 -11.89 9.39 14.01
C GLU A 18 -11.65 7.88 14.00
N SER A 19 -11.26 7.33 15.15
CA SER A 19 -11.15 5.87 15.32
C SER A 19 -12.54 5.23 15.40
N VAL A 20 -12.80 4.28 14.51
CA VAL A 20 -14.10 3.61 14.41
C VAL A 20 -13.94 2.09 14.39
N PRO A 21 -14.54 1.38 15.34
CA PRO A 21 -14.66 -0.07 15.28
C PRO A 21 -15.79 -0.48 14.33
N CYS A 22 -15.55 -1.44 13.47
CA CYS A 22 -16.57 -2.04 12.60
C CYS A 22 -17.06 -3.37 13.18
N LEU A 23 -17.71 -3.31 14.35
CA LEU A 23 -18.14 -4.47 15.13
C LEU A 23 -19.18 -5.33 14.40
N SER A 24 -19.89 -4.77 13.42
CA SER A 24 -20.81 -5.52 12.55
C SER A 24 -20.08 -6.55 11.67
N VAL A 25 -18.76 -6.44 11.51
CA VAL A 25 -17.93 -7.38 10.74
C VAL A 25 -17.17 -8.33 11.69
N HIS A 26 -16.37 -7.78 12.61
CA HIS A 26 -15.59 -8.53 13.58
C HIS A 26 -15.11 -7.62 14.71
N GLU A 27 -14.92 -8.18 15.92
CA GLU A 27 -14.48 -7.40 17.11
C GLU A 27 -13.12 -6.70 16.92
N GLN A 28 -12.23 -7.24 16.10
CA GLN A 28 -10.93 -6.65 15.76
C GLN A 28 -10.97 -5.83 14.47
N CYS A 29 -12.13 -5.67 13.85
CA CYS A 29 -12.26 -4.85 12.65
C CYS A 29 -12.46 -3.40 13.04
N GLY A 30 -11.65 -2.51 12.47
CA GLY A 30 -11.74 -1.07 12.68
C GLY A 30 -10.62 -0.32 11.99
N GLY A 31 -10.60 0.97 12.17
CA GLY A 31 -9.57 1.84 11.60
C GLY A 31 -9.81 3.30 11.99
N THR A 32 -9.04 4.19 11.38
CA THR A 32 -9.18 5.64 11.54
C THR A 32 -9.71 6.24 10.25
N VAL A 33 -10.83 6.93 10.34
CA VAL A 33 -11.44 7.66 9.21
C VAL A 33 -10.79 9.03 9.13
N ASP A 34 -10.16 9.36 8.00
CA ASP A 34 -9.51 10.66 7.82
C ASP A 34 -10.52 11.81 8.01
N PHE A 35 -11.70 11.69 7.37
CA PHE A 35 -12.77 12.65 7.52
C PHE A 35 -14.14 12.00 7.30
N ARG A 36 -15.10 12.39 8.16
CA ARG A 36 -16.53 12.12 7.94
C ARG A 36 -17.37 13.36 8.14
N ALA A 37 -18.53 13.44 7.44
CA ALA A 37 -19.58 14.38 7.76
C ALA A 37 -20.95 13.70 7.69
N ILE A 38 -21.86 14.05 8.60
CA ILE A 38 -23.22 13.52 8.66
C ILE A 38 -24.18 14.69 8.42
N ASP A 39 -24.81 14.71 7.25
CA ASP A 39 -25.88 15.64 6.92
C ASP A 39 -27.22 15.03 7.31
N TRP A 40 -27.69 15.36 8.49
CA TRP A 40 -28.96 14.88 9.02
C TRP A 40 -30.17 15.36 8.20
N ALA A 41 -30.08 16.54 7.60
CA ALA A 41 -31.18 17.14 6.83
C ALA A 41 -31.36 16.44 5.47
N GLN A 42 -30.25 16.13 4.78
CA GLN A 42 -30.26 15.46 3.49
C GLN A 42 -30.11 13.94 3.60
N LYS A 43 -29.89 13.41 4.81
CA LYS A 43 -29.61 11.98 5.09
C LYS A 43 -28.45 11.46 4.26
N VAL A 44 -27.32 12.19 4.28
CA VAL A 44 -26.10 11.82 3.57
C VAL A 44 -24.94 11.65 4.54
N LEU A 45 -24.30 10.50 4.47
CA LEU A 45 -23.03 10.21 5.15
C LEU A 45 -21.89 10.40 4.15
N TYR A 46 -21.05 11.38 4.41
CA TYR A 46 -19.83 11.64 3.64
C TYR A 46 -18.63 10.98 4.31
N ILE A 47 -17.87 10.19 3.53
CA ILE A 47 -16.58 9.62 3.92
C ILE A 47 -15.55 10.15 2.92
N LYS A 48 -14.53 10.86 3.40
CA LYS A 48 -13.45 11.36 2.56
C LYS A 48 -12.13 10.83 3.07
N ASP A 49 -11.31 10.35 2.14
CA ASP A 49 -10.03 9.70 2.44
C ASP A 49 -8.93 10.30 1.56
N LEU A 50 -7.80 10.65 2.18
CA LEU A 50 -6.65 11.24 1.52
C LEU A 50 -5.64 10.15 1.16
N LYS A 51 -5.41 9.93 -0.11
CA LYS A 51 -4.36 9.06 -0.61
C LYS A 51 -3.20 9.86 -1.16
N TYR A 52 -2.00 9.67 -0.63
CA TYR A 52 -0.81 10.42 -1.03
C TYR A 52 0.15 9.61 -1.92
N GLY A 53 -0.24 8.40 -2.33
CA GLY A 53 0.49 7.54 -3.26
C GLY A 53 0.34 7.96 -4.72
N PHE A 54 1.06 7.29 -5.62
CA PHE A 54 1.03 7.53 -7.06
C PHE A 54 0.13 6.54 -7.83
N ASP A 55 -0.07 5.33 -7.28
CA ASP A 55 -0.92 4.32 -7.90
C ASP A 55 -2.39 4.71 -7.70
N PRO A 56 -3.24 4.69 -8.75
CA PRO A 56 -4.64 5.08 -8.66
C PRO A 56 -5.41 4.27 -7.62
N VAL A 57 -6.20 4.97 -6.80
CA VAL A 57 -7.10 4.35 -5.83
C VAL A 57 -8.53 4.77 -6.17
N GLU A 58 -9.36 3.80 -6.53
CA GLU A 58 -10.76 4.03 -6.85
C GLU A 58 -11.62 4.15 -5.59
N ALA A 59 -12.63 5.01 -5.65
CA ALA A 59 -13.66 5.09 -4.61
C ALA A 59 -14.69 3.96 -4.76
N PHE A 60 -14.95 3.53 -6.02
CA PHE A 60 -15.90 2.46 -6.31
C PHE A 60 -15.42 1.13 -5.70
N GLU A 61 -16.29 0.49 -4.92
CA GLU A 61 -16.03 -0.78 -4.22
C GLU A 61 -14.75 -0.79 -3.36
N ASN A 62 -14.38 0.37 -2.82
CA ASN A 62 -13.22 0.48 -1.93
C ASN A 62 -13.55 -0.08 -0.54
N TRP A 63 -12.97 -1.22 -0.20
CA TRP A 63 -13.24 -1.93 1.04
C TRP A 63 -12.94 -1.10 2.30
N GLN A 64 -11.90 -0.29 2.30
CA GLN A 64 -11.54 0.55 3.44
C GLN A 64 -12.67 1.55 3.75
N THR A 65 -13.06 2.30 2.72
CA THR A 65 -14.09 3.35 2.89
C THR A 65 -15.49 2.77 3.10
N MET A 66 -15.80 1.59 2.52
CA MET A 66 -17.05 0.86 2.80
C MET A 66 -17.13 0.40 4.26
N LEU A 67 -16.04 -0.13 4.83
CA LEU A 67 -16.00 -0.50 6.24
C LEU A 67 -16.12 0.71 7.16
N TYR A 68 -15.55 1.84 6.80
CA TYR A 68 -15.72 3.09 7.52
C TYR A 68 -17.17 3.58 7.49
N ALA A 69 -17.82 3.53 6.31
CA ALA A 69 -19.22 3.90 6.18
C ALA A 69 -20.12 3.00 7.04
N GLU A 70 -19.94 1.69 7.02
CA GLU A 70 -20.68 0.73 7.85
C GLU A 70 -20.49 1.00 9.35
N ALA A 71 -19.24 1.28 9.77
CA ALA A 71 -18.95 1.60 11.16
C ALA A 71 -19.68 2.88 11.62
N GLN A 72 -19.74 3.91 10.77
CA GLN A 72 -20.48 5.15 11.04
C GLN A 72 -21.99 4.93 11.05
N ILE A 73 -22.54 4.16 10.10
CA ILE A 73 -23.96 3.80 10.07
C ILE A 73 -24.36 3.11 11.36
N THR A 74 -23.58 2.13 11.79
CA THR A 74 -23.81 1.38 13.03
C THR A 74 -23.70 2.28 14.26
N ARG A 75 -22.64 3.09 14.34
CA ARG A 75 -22.37 3.98 15.50
C ARG A 75 -23.44 5.02 15.70
N HIS A 76 -23.92 5.62 14.63
CA HIS A 76 -24.94 6.70 14.66
C HIS A 76 -26.36 6.17 14.46
N GLN A 77 -26.55 4.85 14.37
CA GLN A 77 -27.85 4.18 14.21
C GLN A 77 -28.63 4.73 13.00
N LEU A 78 -27.92 4.98 11.89
CA LEU A 78 -28.53 5.52 10.68
C LEU A 78 -29.40 4.44 10.00
N ASN A 79 -30.62 4.80 9.59
CA ASN A 79 -31.48 3.89 8.85
C ASN A 79 -30.97 3.73 7.41
N ASP A 80 -30.31 2.62 7.09
CA ASP A 80 -29.68 2.40 5.80
C ASP A 80 -30.63 2.41 4.58
N LEU A 81 -31.95 2.22 4.80
CA LEU A 81 -32.96 2.35 3.75
C LEU A 81 -33.24 3.80 3.34
N GLU A 82 -32.87 4.76 4.19
CA GLU A 82 -33.15 6.18 3.97
C GLU A 82 -31.91 7.00 3.68
N TRP A 83 -30.74 6.48 3.99
CA TRP A 83 -29.48 7.21 3.91
C TRP A 83 -28.73 6.91 2.61
N ILE A 84 -27.98 7.91 2.18
CA ILE A 84 -27.03 7.84 1.08
C ILE A 84 -25.61 7.85 1.66
N VAL A 85 -24.74 7.03 1.15
CA VAL A 85 -23.30 7.09 1.40
C VAL A 85 -22.62 7.78 0.22
N ASP A 86 -21.71 8.71 0.53
CA ASP A 86 -20.96 9.48 -0.45
C ASP A 86 -19.47 9.37 -0.11
N ILE A 87 -18.78 8.52 -0.82
CA ILE A 87 -17.33 8.26 -0.65
C ILE A 87 -16.55 9.13 -1.63
N GLU A 88 -15.55 9.83 -1.12
CA GLU A 88 -14.60 10.61 -1.94
C GLU A 88 -13.17 10.23 -1.55
N ILE A 89 -12.37 9.79 -2.52
CA ILE A 89 -10.93 9.61 -2.37
C ILE A 89 -10.25 10.76 -3.09
N PHE A 90 -9.47 11.54 -2.35
CA PHE A 90 -8.67 12.64 -2.88
C PHE A 90 -7.21 12.20 -2.99
N GLN A 91 -6.67 12.21 -4.22
CA GLN A 91 -5.33 11.70 -4.52
C GLN A 91 -4.53 12.66 -5.40
N PRO A 92 -3.97 13.75 -4.82
CA PRO A 92 -3.37 14.85 -5.59
C PRO A 92 -2.06 14.49 -6.29
N ARG A 93 -1.47 13.33 -6.01
CA ARG A 93 -0.20 12.88 -6.61
C ARG A 93 -0.39 11.79 -7.68
N CYS A 94 -1.62 11.41 -7.97
CA CYS A 94 -1.91 10.45 -9.02
C CYS A 94 -2.03 11.17 -10.36
N TYR A 95 -0.96 11.12 -11.18
CA TYR A 95 -0.93 11.77 -12.50
C TYR A 95 -1.60 10.92 -13.60
N GLN A 96 -2.00 9.69 -13.29
CA GLN A 96 -2.60 8.74 -14.23
C GLN A 96 -4.13 8.84 -14.27
N SER A 97 -4.74 9.51 -13.32
CA SER A 97 -6.18 9.66 -13.21
C SER A 97 -6.54 11.06 -12.70
N ARG A 98 -7.82 11.30 -12.52
CA ARG A 98 -8.28 12.51 -11.83
C ARG A 98 -7.82 12.46 -10.37
N ASP A 99 -7.53 13.63 -9.79
CA ASP A 99 -7.13 13.79 -8.39
C ASP A 99 -8.27 13.52 -7.38
N THR A 100 -9.48 13.27 -7.88
CA THR A 100 -10.65 12.96 -7.04
C THR A 100 -11.48 11.85 -7.68
N HIS A 101 -11.71 10.79 -6.92
CA HIS A 101 -12.60 9.68 -7.24
C HIS A 101 -13.77 9.71 -6.28
N ARG A 102 -15.00 9.57 -6.78
CA ARG A 102 -16.21 9.64 -5.97
C ARG A 102 -17.17 8.52 -6.32
N TRP A 103 -17.77 7.96 -5.29
CA TRP A 103 -18.83 6.96 -5.41
C TRP A 103 -19.96 7.28 -4.44
N ARG A 104 -21.17 7.40 -4.97
CA ARG A 104 -22.37 7.71 -4.20
C ARG A 104 -23.43 6.66 -4.45
N PHE A 105 -23.98 6.10 -3.37
CA PHE A 105 -24.92 4.98 -3.43
C PHE A 105 -25.83 4.93 -2.20
N PRO A 106 -27.00 4.26 -2.27
CA PRO A 106 -27.87 4.01 -1.11
C PRO A 106 -27.18 3.16 -0.07
N ALA A 107 -27.26 3.52 1.21
CA ALA A 107 -26.52 2.85 2.27
C ALA A 107 -26.84 1.36 2.41
N HIS A 108 -28.07 0.94 2.08
CA HIS A 108 -28.47 -0.46 2.12
C HIS A 108 -27.69 -1.38 1.15
N GLU A 109 -27.06 -0.82 0.11
CA GLU A 109 -26.20 -1.59 -0.79
C GLU A 109 -24.96 -2.14 -0.09
N LEU A 110 -24.51 -1.53 1.02
CA LEU A 110 -23.42 -2.06 1.85
C LEU A 110 -23.73 -3.43 2.43
N ARG A 111 -24.98 -3.81 2.62
CA ARG A 111 -25.35 -5.10 3.24
C ARG A 111 -24.69 -6.29 2.54
N GLY A 112 -24.66 -6.27 1.20
CA GLY A 112 -24.04 -7.32 0.40
C GLY A 112 -22.54 -7.45 0.64
N TYR A 113 -21.85 -6.31 0.67
CA TYR A 113 -20.41 -6.23 0.94
C TYR A 113 -20.08 -6.63 2.38
N MET A 114 -20.87 -6.17 3.34
CA MET A 114 -20.67 -6.52 4.75
C MET A 114 -20.90 -8.01 5.04
N ASN A 115 -21.83 -8.65 4.34
CA ASN A 115 -22.01 -10.11 4.40
C ASN A 115 -20.73 -10.84 3.91
N GLN A 116 -20.13 -10.36 2.83
CA GLN A 116 -18.86 -10.91 2.33
C GLN A 116 -17.72 -10.67 3.32
N ALA A 117 -17.62 -9.46 3.90
CA ALA A 117 -16.60 -9.14 4.89
C ALA A 117 -16.72 -10.03 6.14
N ARG A 118 -17.95 -10.23 6.67
CA ARG A 118 -18.21 -11.13 7.80
C ARG A 118 -17.81 -12.58 7.49
N ALA A 119 -18.19 -13.08 6.32
CA ALA A 119 -17.81 -14.43 5.90
C ALA A 119 -16.30 -14.59 5.77
N ALA A 120 -15.60 -13.58 5.23
CA ALA A 120 -14.15 -13.57 5.12
C ALA A 120 -13.47 -13.52 6.50
N ALA A 121 -13.96 -12.67 7.42
CA ALA A 121 -13.47 -12.60 8.79
C ALA A 121 -13.67 -13.94 9.53
N ALA A 122 -14.87 -14.51 9.48
CA ALA A 122 -15.17 -15.81 10.08
C ALA A 122 -14.24 -16.91 9.55
N GLN A 123 -13.93 -16.91 8.27
CA GLN A 123 -13.01 -17.87 7.67
C GLN A 123 -11.57 -17.63 8.12
N ALA A 124 -11.13 -16.36 8.19
CA ALA A 124 -9.78 -16.00 8.63
C ALA A 124 -9.50 -16.37 10.09
N PHE A 125 -10.50 -16.26 10.95
CA PHE A 125 -10.41 -16.62 12.38
C PHE A 125 -10.88 -18.06 12.71
N SER A 126 -11.16 -18.87 11.70
CA SER A 126 -11.51 -20.28 11.89
C SER A 126 -10.30 -21.10 12.37
N ALA A 127 -10.56 -22.28 12.93
CA ALA A 127 -9.50 -23.20 13.35
C ALA A 127 -8.61 -23.67 12.18
N THR A 128 -9.11 -23.59 10.94
CA THR A 128 -8.40 -23.98 9.71
C THR A 128 -8.54 -22.91 8.65
N PRO A 129 -7.88 -21.74 8.85
CA PRO A 129 -7.95 -20.64 7.89
C PRO A 129 -7.32 -21.04 6.54
N ARG A 130 -7.97 -20.67 5.46
CA ARG A 130 -7.47 -20.96 4.12
C ARG A 130 -6.84 -19.73 3.51
N ALA A 131 -5.55 -19.78 3.24
CA ALA A 131 -4.87 -18.72 2.52
C ALA A 131 -5.34 -18.66 1.05
N LYS A 132 -5.53 -17.45 0.54
CA LYS A 132 -5.86 -17.17 -0.87
C LYS A 132 -4.88 -16.14 -1.40
N SER A 133 -4.15 -16.47 -2.47
CA SER A 133 -3.25 -15.51 -3.11
C SER A 133 -4.02 -14.43 -3.88
N GLY A 134 -3.48 -13.21 -3.87
CA GLY A 134 -4.10 -12.07 -4.54
C GLY A 134 -3.17 -10.85 -4.59
N PRO A 135 -3.66 -9.69 -5.06
CA PRO A 135 -2.89 -8.44 -5.09
C PRO A 135 -2.38 -8.02 -3.70
N TRP A 136 -3.08 -8.38 -2.65
CA TRP A 136 -2.74 -8.10 -1.25
C TRP A 136 -1.48 -8.84 -0.75
N CYS A 137 -1.05 -9.91 -1.43
CA CYS A 137 0.17 -10.65 -1.05
C CYS A 137 1.43 -9.77 -1.10
N VAL A 138 1.42 -8.71 -1.89
CA VAL A 138 2.53 -7.73 -1.99
C VAL A 138 2.81 -7.04 -0.64
N TYR A 139 1.80 -6.89 0.20
CA TYR A 139 1.89 -6.25 1.51
C TYR A 139 1.89 -7.23 2.68
N CYS A 140 1.90 -8.54 2.41
CA CYS A 140 1.78 -9.56 3.43
C CYS A 140 3.17 -9.87 4.04
N PRO A 141 3.38 -9.67 5.34
CA PRO A 141 4.67 -9.96 5.98
C PRO A 141 5.03 -11.46 5.96
N ALA A 142 4.04 -12.35 5.83
CA ALA A 142 4.23 -13.79 5.76
C ALA A 142 4.35 -14.34 4.32
N VAL A 143 4.51 -13.47 3.30
CA VAL A 143 4.51 -13.89 1.89
C VAL A 143 5.61 -14.91 1.59
N HIS A 144 6.76 -14.80 2.23
CA HIS A 144 7.95 -15.66 2.02
C HIS A 144 7.79 -17.08 2.58
N VAL A 145 6.90 -17.30 3.53
CA VAL A 145 6.59 -18.63 4.13
C VAL A 145 5.21 -19.16 3.73
N CYS A 146 4.43 -18.37 2.98
CA CYS A 146 3.08 -18.75 2.57
C CYS A 146 3.11 -19.65 1.34
N GLU A 147 2.83 -20.95 1.53
CA GLU A 147 2.80 -21.94 0.43
C GLU A 147 1.86 -21.52 -0.72
N THR A 148 0.70 -20.93 -0.40
CA THR A 148 -0.27 -20.46 -1.41
C THR A 148 0.29 -19.31 -2.24
N ALA A 149 1.01 -18.38 -1.63
CA ALA A 149 1.66 -17.26 -2.34
C ALA A 149 2.83 -17.76 -3.19
N LEU A 150 3.65 -18.68 -2.67
CA LEU A 150 4.77 -19.28 -3.39
C LEU A 150 4.29 -20.06 -4.62
N LYS A 151 3.29 -20.92 -4.47
CA LYS A 151 2.66 -21.65 -5.60
C LYS A 151 2.07 -20.72 -6.66
N ALA A 152 1.47 -19.60 -6.23
CA ALA A 152 0.95 -18.61 -7.17
C ALA A 152 2.08 -17.87 -7.90
N GLY A 153 3.20 -17.58 -7.23
CA GLY A 153 4.40 -16.99 -7.82
C GLY A 153 4.99 -17.87 -8.91
N VAL A 154 5.14 -19.16 -8.65
CA VAL A 154 5.61 -20.14 -9.66
C VAL A 154 4.70 -20.15 -10.89
N LYS A 155 3.37 -20.25 -10.71
CA LYS A 155 2.43 -20.22 -11.82
C LYS A 155 2.48 -18.95 -12.65
N LEU A 156 2.69 -17.80 -11.99
CA LEU A 156 2.85 -16.51 -12.68
C LEU A 156 4.17 -16.46 -13.47
N TYR A 157 5.26 -16.98 -12.90
CA TYR A 157 6.56 -17.09 -13.58
C TYR A 157 6.45 -18.00 -14.82
N GLU A 158 5.86 -19.19 -14.69
CA GLU A 158 5.61 -20.11 -15.81
C GLU A 158 4.74 -19.46 -16.90
N ALA A 159 3.67 -18.74 -16.51
CA ALA A 159 2.82 -18.02 -17.45
C ALA A 159 3.56 -16.89 -18.19
N ALA A 160 4.45 -16.17 -17.49
CA ALA A 160 5.25 -15.11 -18.08
C ALA A 160 6.33 -15.66 -19.04
N GLY A 161 6.85 -16.87 -18.78
CA GLY A 161 7.87 -17.53 -19.63
C GLY A 161 7.29 -18.19 -20.89
N ARG A 162 5.98 -18.26 -21.03
CA ARG A 162 5.35 -18.81 -22.26
C ARG A 162 5.57 -17.84 -23.43
N GLY A 163 6.12 -18.34 -24.54
CA GLY A 163 6.29 -17.57 -25.76
C GLY A 163 4.95 -17.02 -26.27
N LEU A 164 4.97 -15.78 -26.74
CA LEU A 164 3.80 -15.15 -27.35
C LEU A 164 3.73 -15.49 -28.83
N PRO A 165 2.54 -15.77 -29.39
CA PRO A 165 2.36 -15.89 -30.83
C PRO A 165 2.74 -14.59 -31.55
N HIS A 166 3.45 -14.68 -32.68
CA HIS A 166 3.90 -13.50 -33.46
C HIS A 166 2.76 -12.57 -33.90
N HIS A 167 1.53 -13.06 -33.98
CA HIS A 167 0.35 -12.31 -34.43
C HIS A 167 -0.70 -12.12 -33.33
N MET A 168 -0.28 -11.89 -32.08
CA MET A 168 -1.21 -11.63 -30.99
C MET A 168 -1.91 -10.28 -31.16
N PRO A 169 -3.26 -10.20 -31.05
CA PRO A 169 -3.97 -8.93 -31.05
C PRO A 169 -3.51 -8.00 -29.93
N ALA A 170 -3.52 -6.68 -30.17
CA ALA A 170 -3.04 -5.67 -29.20
C ALA A 170 -3.72 -5.80 -27.83
N TRP A 171 -5.03 -6.08 -27.76
CA TRP A 171 -5.74 -6.29 -26.51
C TRP A 171 -5.20 -7.49 -25.71
N ALA A 172 -4.91 -8.61 -26.40
CA ALA A 172 -4.36 -9.81 -25.78
C ALA A 172 -2.93 -9.57 -25.27
N LEU A 173 -2.13 -8.82 -26.02
CA LEU A 173 -0.81 -8.36 -25.57
C LEU A 173 -0.92 -7.48 -24.31
N GLY A 174 -1.93 -6.60 -24.24
CA GLY A 174 -2.22 -5.80 -23.03
C GLY A 174 -2.54 -6.66 -21.81
N VAL A 175 -3.32 -7.73 -21.98
CA VAL A 175 -3.62 -8.71 -20.91
C VAL A 175 -2.34 -9.42 -20.46
N GLN A 176 -1.51 -9.88 -21.40
CA GLN A 176 -0.23 -10.53 -21.07
C GLN A 176 0.72 -9.58 -20.32
N LEU A 177 0.81 -8.32 -20.74
CA LEU A 177 1.60 -7.31 -20.02
C LEU A 177 1.11 -7.12 -18.58
N ALA A 178 -0.22 -7.11 -18.37
CA ALA A 178 -0.79 -7.01 -17.02
C ALA A 178 -0.41 -8.21 -16.13
N ILE A 179 -0.42 -9.43 -16.70
CA ILE A 179 0.01 -10.67 -16.00
C ILE A 179 1.50 -10.56 -15.61
N VAL A 180 2.36 -10.17 -16.56
CA VAL A 180 3.81 -10.01 -16.31
C VAL A 180 4.08 -8.97 -15.23
N ARG A 181 3.43 -7.80 -15.30
CA ARG A 181 3.58 -6.74 -14.29
C ARG A 181 3.13 -7.20 -12.90
N ARG A 182 2.06 -7.99 -12.83
CA ARG A 182 1.59 -8.57 -11.58
C ARG A 182 2.60 -9.59 -11.01
N ALA A 183 3.18 -10.43 -11.87
CA ALA A 183 4.23 -11.38 -11.49
C ALA A 183 5.45 -10.65 -10.94
N LEU A 184 5.91 -9.59 -11.60
CA LEU A 184 7.03 -8.77 -11.15
C LEU A 184 6.78 -8.19 -9.73
N LYS A 185 5.63 -7.57 -9.50
CA LYS A 185 5.27 -7.02 -8.17
C LYS A 185 5.27 -8.12 -7.09
N GLN A 186 4.82 -9.32 -7.40
CA GLN A 186 4.83 -10.43 -6.44
C GLN A 186 6.23 -10.96 -6.16
N LEU A 187 7.09 -11.05 -7.18
CA LEU A 187 8.49 -11.43 -7.01
C LEU A 187 9.28 -10.38 -6.24
N GLU A 188 9.05 -9.10 -6.48
CA GLU A 188 9.63 -8.00 -5.71
C GLU A 188 9.23 -8.06 -4.22
N ALA A 189 7.98 -8.42 -3.93
CA ALA A 189 7.52 -8.60 -2.55
C ALA A 189 8.20 -9.80 -1.86
N LEU A 190 8.39 -10.90 -2.58
CA LEU A 190 9.13 -12.07 -2.09
C LEU A 190 10.61 -11.72 -1.85
N ASP A 191 11.25 -11.04 -2.78
CA ASP A 191 12.64 -10.58 -2.65
C ASP A 191 12.82 -9.69 -1.42
N SER A 192 11.92 -8.72 -1.24
CA SER A 192 11.92 -7.84 -0.08
C SER A 192 11.73 -8.60 1.23
N ALA A 193 10.82 -9.57 1.27
CA ALA A 193 10.56 -10.38 2.46
C ALA A 193 11.74 -11.30 2.80
N TYR A 194 12.32 -11.97 1.80
CA TYR A 194 13.53 -12.78 2.01
C TYR A 194 14.73 -11.92 2.46
N THR A 195 14.89 -10.73 1.87
CA THR A 195 15.94 -9.80 2.26
C THR A 195 15.80 -9.39 3.72
N ALA A 196 14.59 -9.02 4.16
CA ALA A 196 14.33 -8.64 5.55
C ALA A 196 14.61 -9.79 6.53
N GLU A 197 14.15 -11.00 6.21
CA GLU A 197 14.39 -12.20 7.03
C GLU A 197 15.88 -12.54 7.12
N LEU A 198 16.60 -12.50 6.01
CA LEU A 198 18.05 -12.76 5.98
C LEU A 198 18.84 -11.72 6.77
N ILE A 199 18.44 -10.45 6.73
CA ILE A 199 19.04 -9.41 7.57
C ILE A 199 18.86 -9.78 9.05
N GLY A 200 17.63 -10.10 9.47
CA GLY A 200 17.35 -10.47 10.86
C GLY A 200 18.15 -11.71 11.32
N ARG A 201 18.20 -12.75 10.52
CA ARG A 201 18.98 -13.95 10.82
C ARG A 201 20.49 -13.70 10.86
N SER A 202 20.99 -12.89 9.93
CA SER A 202 22.40 -12.52 9.93
C SER A 202 22.77 -11.68 11.14
N GLU A 203 21.89 -10.82 11.64
CA GLU A 203 22.07 -10.09 12.90
C GLU A 203 22.06 -11.01 14.12
N ALA A 204 21.30 -12.09 14.07
CA ALA A 204 21.30 -13.15 15.09
C ALA A 204 22.55 -14.06 15.02
N GLY A 205 23.45 -13.83 14.05
CA GLY A 205 24.69 -14.61 13.88
C GLY A 205 24.51 -15.91 13.10
N GLU A 206 23.38 -16.10 12.43
CA GLU A 206 23.16 -17.29 11.59
C GLU A 206 23.98 -17.22 10.30
N ASN A 207 24.36 -18.38 9.79
CA ASN A 207 25.02 -18.49 8.48
C ASN A 207 23.96 -18.35 7.37
N CYS A 208 23.99 -17.25 6.66
CA CYS A 208 23.07 -16.94 5.56
C CYS A 208 23.55 -17.42 4.18
N GLY A 209 24.40 -18.44 4.13
CA GLY A 209 24.87 -19.05 2.90
C GLY A 209 25.69 -18.07 2.03
N PRO A 210 25.25 -17.78 0.79
CA PRO A 210 25.99 -16.89 -0.11
C PRO A 210 25.86 -15.39 0.22
N TRP A 211 25.16 -15.04 1.31
CA TRP A 211 24.89 -13.66 1.68
C TRP A 211 25.63 -13.26 2.94
N ALA A 212 26.17 -12.04 2.96
CA ALA A 212 26.74 -11.43 4.15
C ALA A 212 26.12 -10.08 4.42
N LEU A 213 25.90 -9.77 5.71
CA LEU A 213 25.44 -8.45 6.12
C LEU A 213 26.60 -7.45 5.98
N THR A 214 26.35 -6.37 5.25
CA THR A 214 27.28 -5.25 5.11
C THR A 214 26.61 -3.96 5.52
N HIS A 215 27.41 -2.98 5.95
CA HIS A 215 26.95 -1.65 6.28
C HIS A 215 27.48 -0.67 5.24
N GLU A 216 26.59 -0.08 4.47
CA GLU A 216 26.93 0.98 3.52
C GLU A 216 26.42 2.32 4.02
N GLN A 217 27.03 3.41 3.54
CA GLN A 217 26.48 4.73 3.79
C GLN A 217 25.20 4.92 3.01
N GLY A 218 24.11 5.23 3.71
CA GLY A 218 22.83 5.55 3.10
C GLY A 218 22.84 6.87 2.31
N ARG A 219 21.68 7.22 1.79
CA ARG A 219 21.47 8.52 1.15
C ARG A 219 21.65 9.63 2.17
N LEU A 220 22.19 10.76 1.71
CA LEU A 220 22.27 11.95 2.51
C LEU A 220 20.87 12.40 2.96
N GLN A 221 20.68 12.58 4.26
CA GLN A 221 19.41 12.95 4.87
C GLN A 221 19.58 14.19 5.73
N TRP A 222 18.56 15.03 5.73
CA TRP A 222 18.50 16.16 6.65
C TRP A 222 18.39 15.68 8.10
N LEU A 223 19.04 16.41 8.99
CA LEU A 223 18.89 16.28 10.45
C LEU A 223 17.88 17.30 11.00
N LEU A 224 17.29 18.12 10.12
CA LEU A 224 16.40 19.24 10.40
C LEU A 224 14.97 18.89 9.96
N ASP A 225 13.99 19.53 10.57
CA ASP A 225 12.61 19.52 10.12
C ASP A 225 12.40 20.37 8.86
N ASP A 226 11.26 20.18 8.19
CA ASP A 226 10.94 20.81 6.92
C ASP A 226 10.91 22.36 6.99
N ASP A 227 10.44 22.93 8.10
CA ASP A 227 10.34 24.38 8.28
C ASP A 227 11.74 25.01 8.45
N THR A 228 12.61 24.36 9.22
CA THR A 228 14.00 24.77 9.37
C THR A 228 14.77 24.63 8.06
N ILE A 229 14.55 23.56 7.28
CA ILE A 229 15.13 23.38 5.94
C ILE A 229 14.71 24.53 5.02
N ALA A 230 13.44 24.93 5.05
CA ALA A 230 12.93 26.04 4.23
C ALA A 230 13.64 27.37 4.58
N THR A 231 14.03 27.56 5.84
CA THR A 231 14.79 28.74 6.29
C THR A 231 16.25 28.69 5.82
N VAL A 232 16.88 27.53 5.86
CA VAL A 232 18.31 27.36 5.49
C VAL A 232 18.52 27.43 3.96
N VAL A 233 17.58 26.92 3.16
CA VAL A 233 17.70 26.86 1.70
C VAL A 233 16.46 27.41 0.99
N PRO A 234 16.03 28.64 1.26
CA PRO A 234 14.76 29.19 0.79
C PRO A 234 14.62 29.20 -0.72
N ASN A 235 15.70 29.42 -1.47
CA ASN A 235 15.70 29.50 -2.92
C ASN A 235 15.52 28.16 -3.62
N LEU A 236 15.67 27.04 -2.91
CA LEU A 236 15.45 25.70 -3.43
C LEU A 236 14.07 25.14 -3.03
N CYS A 237 13.41 25.76 -2.05
CA CYS A 237 12.09 25.35 -1.61
C CYS A 237 11.02 25.86 -2.58
N LYS A 238 10.37 24.94 -3.32
CA LYS A 238 9.20 25.25 -4.16
C LYS A 238 7.93 24.79 -3.46
N LEU A 239 7.53 23.53 -3.67
CA LEU A 239 6.37 22.89 -3.04
C LEU A 239 6.77 21.96 -1.89
N LYS A 240 8.04 21.59 -1.82
CA LYS A 240 8.66 20.76 -0.77
C LYS A 240 10.09 21.20 -0.55
N PRO A 241 10.62 21.01 0.67
CA PRO A 241 12.03 21.18 0.91
C PRO A 241 12.87 20.32 -0.04
N PRO A 242 14.02 20.81 -0.52
CA PRO A 242 14.91 20.03 -1.34
C PRO A 242 15.51 18.89 -0.52
N THR A 243 15.90 17.81 -1.18
CA THR A 243 16.70 16.77 -0.51
C THR A 243 18.08 17.36 -0.13
N ALA A 244 18.70 16.81 0.91
CA ALA A 244 20.03 17.24 1.33
C ALA A 244 21.06 17.10 0.20
N THR A 245 20.90 16.11 -0.70
CA THR A 245 21.74 15.98 -1.90
C THR A 245 21.53 17.16 -2.86
N GLN A 246 20.30 17.56 -3.13
CA GLN A 246 19.99 18.69 -4.01
C GLN A 246 20.55 20.01 -3.46
N ALA A 247 20.45 20.23 -2.16
CA ALA A 247 20.99 21.44 -1.51
C ALA A 247 22.52 21.48 -1.64
N ARG A 248 23.23 20.37 -1.35
CA ARG A 248 24.67 20.27 -1.52
C ARG A 248 25.08 20.53 -2.98
N ASP A 249 24.40 19.89 -3.95
CA ASP A 249 24.73 20.01 -5.37
C ASP A 249 24.45 21.43 -5.90
N ALA A 250 23.57 22.19 -5.24
CA ALA A 250 23.35 23.61 -5.47
C ALA A 250 24.36 24.54 -4.76
N GLY A 251 25.35 23.99 -4.06
CA GLY A 251 26.44 24.74 -3.41
C GLY A 251 26.17 25.24 -1.99
N PHE A 252 25.08 24.79 -1.35
CA PHE A 252 24.83 25.14 0.05
C PHE A 252 25.72 24.32 0.99
N ASP A 253 26.26 24.97 2.02
CA ASP A 253 26.96 24.27 3.10
C ASP A 253 25.95 23.61 4.04
N ILE A 254 25.93 22.29 4.00
CA ILE A 254 25.04 21.45 4.81
C ILE A 254 25.82 20.68 5.88
N THR A 255 27.03 21.07 6.17
CA THR A 255 27.89 20.43 7.18
C THR A 255 27.23 20.50 8.56
N GLY A 256 27.06 19.36 9.20
CA GLY A 256 26.36 19.24 10.48
C GLY A 256 24.81 19.30 10.40
N LEU A 257 24.23 19.67 9.25
CA LEU A 257 22.79 19.76 9.04
C LEU A 257 22.22 18.52 8.35
N ALA A 258 23.07 17.71 7.74
CA ALA A 258 22.70 16.48 7.06
C ALA A 258 23.71 15.36 7.36
N SER A 259 23.24 14.11 7.34
CA SER A 259 24.08 12.93 7.57
C SER A 259 23.80 11.84 6.57
N ARG A 260 24.73 10.89 6.46
CA ARG A 260 24.53 9.62 5.75
C ARG A 260 24.41 8.50 6.77
N PRO A 261 23.17 8.02 7.05
CA PRO A 261 23.01 6.90 7.96
C PRO A 261 23.68 5.65 7.37
N LYS A 262 24.19 4.77 8.23
CA LYS A 262 24.64 3.44 7.81
C LYS A 262 23.40 2.61 7.43
N VAL A 263 23.36 2.14 6.20
CA VAL A 263 22.28 1.28 5.70
C VAL A 263 22.77 -0.16 5.69
N ARG A 264 21.94 -1.06 6.20
CA ARG A 264 22.20 -2.50 6.17
C ARG A 264 21.85 -3.03 4.78
N LYS A 265 22.76 -3.80 4.19
CA LYS A 265 22.53 -4.46 2.91
C LYS A 265 23.07 -5.87 2.93
N LEU A 266 22.38 -6.77 2.24
CA LEU A 266 22.90 -8.08 1.93
C LEU A 266 23.82 -7.99 0.71
N LYS A 267 25.02 -8.58 0.81
CA LYS A 267 25.98 -8.71 -0.28
C LYS A 267 26.15 -10.19 -0.62
N ALA A 268 26.00 -10.52 -1.88
CA ALA A 268 26.30 -11.86 -2.37
C ALA A 268 27.82 -12.11 -2.26
N LEU A 269 28.20 -13.18 -1.58
CA LEU A 269 29.60 -13.53 -1.38
C LEU A 269 30.18 -14.24 -2.63
N GLU A 270 29.49 -15.23 -3.18
CA GLU A 270 29.86 -15.93 -4.41
C GLU A 270 28.66 -16.69 -5.02
N LEU A 271 27.92 -16.06 -5.90
CA LEU A 271 26.77 -16.72 -6.55
C LEU A 271 27.15 -17.88 -7.48
N ARG A 272 28.35 -17.85 -8.11
CA ARG A 272 28.77 -18.88 -9.08
C ARG A 272 28.95 -20.28 -8.47
N ARG A 273 29.27 -20.40 -7.19
CA ARG A 273 29.48 -21.70 -6.54
C ARG A 273 28.20 -22.38 -6.08
N VAL A 274 27.13 -21.63 -5.89
CA VAL A 274 25.87 -22.13 -5.32
C VAL A 274 24.95 -22.72 -6.41
N PHE A 275 24.98 -22.17 -7.62
CA PHE A 275 24.09 -22.59 -8.70
C PHE A 275 24.68 -23.69 -9.61
N LEU A 276 25.98 -23.84 -9.68
CA LEU A 276 26.61 -24.88 -10.48
C LEU A 276 26.30 -26.34 -10.08
N PRO A 277 26.14 -26.69 -8.78
CA PRO A 277 25.75 -28.06 -8.39
C PRO A 277 24.30 -28.40 -8.77
N ILE A 278 23.40 -27.43 -8.77
CA ILE A 278 21.97 -27.65 -9.10
C ILE A 278 21.78 -27.91 -10.61
N TYR A 279 22.58 -27.23 -11.46
CA TYR A 279 22.49 -27.38 -12.91
C TYR A 279 23.13 -28.69 -13.42
N ASN A 280 24.06 -29.28 -12.66
CA ASN A 280 24.74 -30.53 -13.03
C ASN A 280 24.11 -31.79 -12.46
N SER A 281 23.07 -31.69 -11.63
CA SER A 281 22.32 -32.84 -11.08
C SER A 281 21.19 -33.32 -11.97
N GLU A 282 20.92 -32.66 -13.10
CA GLU A 282 19.87 -33.03 -14.08
C GLU A 282 20.47 -33.57 -15.42
N LYS A 283 21.70 -34.06 -15.42
CA LYS A 283 22.27 -34.78 -16.57
C LYS A 283 22.52 -36.24 -16.25
#